data_190e7813383b158aa07a48fe6749551a
#
_entry.id   190e7813383b158aa07a48fe6749551a
#
_cell.length_a   1.000
_cell.length_b   1.000
_cell.length_c   1.000
_cell.angle_alpha   90.00
_cell.angle_beta   90.00
_cell.angle_gamma   90.00
#
_symmetry.space_group_name_H-M   'P 1'
#
loop_
_entity.id
_entity.type
_entity.pdbx_description
1 polymer ?
#
loop_
_entity_poly.entity_id
_entity_poly.type
_entity_poly.pdbx_seq_one_letter_code
_entity_poly.pdbx_strand_id
1 'polypeptide(L)'
;MWEMCPSETGFEIPRELRGELLGHISIGIEVVNALWRRLPLEKWKNLAPLSEEVRLHLLHMIASHHGELQFGSPVEPKTPEAIALHFVDNLDARLEMIFSSYERPPEIAPGIFERVRALNVSPVRKLP
;
A
#
# COMPACT_ATOMS: atom_id res chain seq x y z
N MET A 1 -12.26 -7.08 8.79
CA MET A 1 -12.09 -5.70 9.28
C MET A 1 -10.66 -5.63 9.77
N TRP A 2 -9.87 -4.75 9.19
CA TRP A 2 -8.48 -4.55 9.65
C TRP A 2 -8.58 -3.70 10.92
N GLU A 3 -8.46 -4.32 12.06
CA GLU A 3 -8.30 -3.59 13.32
C GLU A 3 -6.80 -3.37 13.51
N MET A 4 -6.35 -2.13 13.38
CA MET A 4 -5.05 -1.73 13.88
C MET A 4 -5.13 -1.79 15.40
N CYS A 5 -4.49 -2.79 15.99
CA CYS A 5 -4.43 -2.91 17.43
C CYS A 5 -3.30 -2.01 17.96
N PRO A 6 -3.55 -1.14 18.95
CA PRO A 6 -2.48 -0.45 19.65
C PRO A 6 -1.58 -1.50 20.33
N SER A 7 -0.28 -1.45 20.07
CA SER A 7 0.72 -2.19 20.81
C SER A 7 1.51 -1.25 21.72
N GLU A 8 2.26 -1.76 22.69
CA GLU A 8 3.14 -0.95 23.54
C GLU A 8 4.24 -0.21 22.76
N THR A 9 4.50 -0.64 21.53
CA THR A 9 5.54 -0.10 20.63
C THR A 9 4.99 0.66 19.42
N GLY A 10 3.67 0.81 19.29
CA GLY A 10 3.02 1.48 18.15
C GLY A 10 1.79 0.72 17.63
N PHE A 11 1.46 0.92 16.37
CA PHE A 11 0.39 0.18 15.71
C PHE A 11 0.98 -1.02 14.96
N GLU A 12 0.63 -2.21 15.39
CA GLU A 12 0.97 -3.44 14.66
C GLU A 12 -0.24 -3.88 13.83
N ILE A 13 0.01 -4.25 12.58
CA ILE A 13 -0.98 -4.92 11.74
C ILE A 13 -0.88 -6.41 12.08
N PRO A 14 -1.88 -7.01 12.77
CA PRO A 14 -1.85 -8.42 13.08
C PRO A 14 -1.81 -9.23 11.78
N ARG A 15 -0.93 -10.23 11.71
CA ARG A 15 -0.93 -11.18 10.61
C ARG A 15 -2.14 -12.08 10.74
N GLU A 16 -3.05 -11.97 9.80
CA GLU A 16 -4.24 -12.81 9.72
C GLU A 16 -4.07 -13.89 8.63
N LEU A 17 -4.59 -15.08 8.89
CA LEU A 17 -4.57 -16.19 7.93
C LEU A 17 -5.13 -15.79 6.57
N ARG A 18 -6.20 -14.99 6.55
CA ARG A 18 -6.81 -14.48 5.32
C ARG A 18 -5.86 -13.57 4.54
N GLY A 19 -5.12 -12.71 5.23
CA GLY A 19 -4.11 -11.83 4.61
C GLY A 19 -2.99 -12.63 3.97
N GLU A 20 -2.51 -13.67 4.66
CA GLU A 20 -1.45 -14.56 4.16
C GLU A 20 -1.90 -15.41 2.95
N LEU A 21 -3.16 -15.86 2.93
CA LEU A 21 -3.68 -16.72 1.86
C LEU A 21 -4.16 -15.95 0.63
N LEU A 22 -4.76 -14.78 0.80
CA LEU A 22 -5.40 -14.04 -0.29
C LEU A 22 -4.62 -12.80 -0.72
N GLY A 23 -3.75 -12.29 0.14
CA GLY A 23 -3.07 -11.02 -0.06
C GLY A 23 -4.00 -9.80 0.08
N HIS A 24 -3.43 -8.65 0.42
CA HIS A 24 -4.20 -7.42 0.70
C HIS A 24 -4.91 -6.84 -0.54
N ILE A 25 -4.37 -7.05 -1.75
CA ILE A 25 -4.99 -6.58 -3.00
C ILE A 25 -6.36 -7.25 -3.20
N SER A 26 -6.41 -8.57 -3.10
CA SER A 26 -7.67 -9.33 -3.27
C SER A 26 -8.70 -8.96 -2.20
N ILE A 27 -8.25 -8.80 -0.96
CA ILE A 27 -9.10 -8.37 0.15
C ILE A 27 -9.60 -6.93 -0.07
N GLY A 28 -8.73 -6.02 -0.52
CA GLY A 28 -9.09 -4.64 -0.84
C GLY A 28 -10.19 -4.56 -1.91
N ILE A 29 -10.06 -5.34 -2.98
CA ILE A 29 -11.08 -5.45 -4.04
C ILE A 29 -12.43 -5.91 -3.45
N GLU A 30 -12.41 -6.92 -2.58
CA GLU A 30 -13.63 -7.44 -1.94
C GLU A 30 -14.28 -6.40 -1.02
N VAL A 31 -13.48 -5.72 -0.20
CA VAL A 31 -13.94 -4.66 0.71
C VAL A 31 -14.60 -3.53 -0.07
N VAL A 32 -13.93 -3.03 -1.11
CA VAL A 32 -14.49 -1.94 -1.95
C VAL A 32 -15.80 -2.37 -2.59
N ASN A 33 -15.88 -3.58 -3.15
CA ASN A 33 -17.13 -4.07 -3.72
C ASN A 33 -18.24 -4.22 -2.68
N ALA A 34 -17.92 -4.63 -1.46
CA ALA A 34 -18.89 -4.74 -0.37
C ALA A 34 -19.40 -3.36 0.10
N LEU A 35 -18.50 -2.39 0.21
CA LEU A 35 -18.85 -1.01 0.59
C LEU A 35 -19.65 -0.33 -0.53
N TRP A 36 -19.25 -0.52 -1.79
CA TRP A 36 -19.94 0.06 -2.95
C TRP A 36 -21.42 -0.31 -3.00
N ARG A 37 -21.74 -1.57 -2.71
CA ARG A 37 -23.14 -2.06 -2.65
C ARG A 37 -24.00 -1.39 -1.56
N ARG A 38 -23.37 -0.73 -0.59
CA ARG A 38 -24.06 0.00 0.51
C ARG A 38 -24.25 1.48 0.21
N LEU A 39 -23.67 1.99 -0.88
CA LEU A 39 -23.80 3.40 -1.25
C LEU A 39 -25.20 3.68 -1.79
N PRO A 40 -25.75 4.88 -1.54
CA PRO A 40 -27.03 5.31 -2.08
C PRO A 40 -26.89 5.72 -3.55
N LEU A 41 -26.61 4.76 -4.43
CA LEU A 41 -26.31 4.98 -5.85
C LEU A 41 -27.46 5.66 -6.61
N GLU A 42 -28.70 5.62 -6.07
CA GLU A 42 -29.83 6.36 -6.62
C GLU A 42 -29.55 7.87 -6.71
N LYS A 43 -28.80 8.42 -5.76
CA LYS A 43 -28.38 9.83 -5.76
C LYS A 43 -27.35 10.15 -6.83
N TRP A 44 -26.74 9.11 -7.44
CA TRP A 44 -25.68 9.26 -8.45
C TRP A 44 -26.18 9.16 -9.88
N LYS A 45 -27.44 8.81 -10.10
CA LYS A 45 -28.00 8.51 -11.44
C LYS A 45 -27.78 9.61 -12.49
N ASN A 46 -27.72 10.89 -12.06
CA ASN A 46 -27.57 12.04 -12.95
C ASN A 46 -26.20 12.73 -12.82
N LEU A 47 -25.23 12.08 -12.19
CA LEU A 47 -23.88 12.61 -12.05
C LEU A 47 -22.96 12.00 -13.10
N ALA A 48 -21.93 12.77 -13.51
CA ALA A 48 -20.82 12.30 -14.33
C ALA A 48 -19.52 12.41 -13.50
N PRO A 49 -18.62 11.44 -13.60
CA PRO A 49 -18.74 10.17 -14.33
C PRO A 49 -19.78 9.24 -13.72
N LEU A 50 -20.21 8.21 -14.45
CA LEU A 50 -21.14 7.20 -13.94
C LEU A 50 -20.54 6.46 -12.75
N SER A 51 -21.38 6.11 -11.78
CA SER A 51 -20.91 5.42 -10.56
C SER A 51 -20.15 4.13 -10.85
N GLU A 52 -20.53 3.39 -11.88
CA GLU A 52 -19.84 2.14 -12.28
C GLU A 52 -18.43 2.42 -12.85
N GLU A 53 -18.26 3.52 -13.58
CA GLU A 53 -16.94 3.95 -14.06
C GLU A 53 -16.03 4.29 -12.90
N VAL A 54 -16.53 5.03 -11.91
CA VAL A 54 -15.77 5.37 -10.68
C VAL A 54 -15.41 4.10 -9.92
N ARG A 55 -16.36 3.15 -9.77
CA ARG A 55 -16.09 1.87 -9.12
C ARG A 55 -14.96 1.12 -9.82
N LEU A 56 -15.03 1.02 -11.14
CA LEU A 56 -14.03 0.31 -11.95
C LEU A 56 -12.64 0.96 -11.80
N HIS A 57 -12.55 2.29 -11.80
CA HIS A 57 -11.31 3.02 -11.57
C HIS A 57 -10.74 2.78 -10.18
N LEU A 58 -11.56 2.80 -9.13
CA LEU A 58 -11.11 2.48 -7.76
C LEU A 58 -10.57 1.05 -7.66
N LEU A 59 -11.27 0.08 -8.26
CA LEU A 59 -10.80 -1.31 -8.27
C LEU A 59 -9.49 -1.45 -9.06
N HIS A 60 -9.34 -0.71 -10.17
CA HIS A 60 -8.11 -0.68 -10.93
C HIS A 60 -6.95 -0.11 -10.12
N MET A 61 -7.15 0.98 -9.40
CA MET A 61 -6.12 1.55 -8.52
C MET A 61 -5.66 0.54 -7.47
N ILE A 62 -6.59 -0.17 -6.83
CA ILE A 62 -6.25 -1.22 -5.85
C ILE A 62 -5.51 -2.38 -6.52
N ALA A 63 -5.97 -2.83 -7.69
CA ALA A 63 -5.35 -3.94 -8.39
C ALA A 63 -3.95 -3.63 -8.92
N SER A 64 -3.62 -2.36 -9.14
CA SER A 64 -2.38 -1.93 -9.81
C SER A 64 -1.40 -1.15 -8.95
N HIS A 65 -1.68 -0.90 -7.64
CA HIS A 65 -0.85 -0.01 -6.84
C HIS A 65 0.59 -0.53 -6.62
N HIS A 66 0.84 -1.84 -6.68
CA HIS A 66 2.22 -2.36 -6.67
C HIS A 66 3.00 -2.03 -7.96
N GLY A 67 2.32 -1.60 -9.03
CA GLY A 67 2.91 -1.09 -10.27
C GLY A 67 3.33 -2.17 -11.26
N GLU A 68 4.15 -3.11 -10.86
CA GLU A 68 4.73 -4.12 -11.74
C GLU A 68 4.26 -5.53 -11.35
N LEU A 69 4.09 -6.40 -12.36
CA LEU A 69 3.66 -7.80 -12.15
C LEU A 69 4.65 -8.57 -11.26
N GLN A 70 5.94 -8.29 -11.38
CA GLN A 70 6.98 -8.91 -10.56
C GLN A 70 6.88 -8.54 -9.06
N PHE A 71 6.22 -7.45 -8.73
CA PHE A 71 5.95 -7.04 -7.35
C PHE A 71 4.58 -7.51 -6.85
N GLY A 72 3.94 -8.42 -7.60
CA GLY A 72 2.66 -9.01 -7.22
C GLY A 72 1.43 -8.19 -7.61
N SER A 73 1.60 -7.17 -8.47
CA SER A 73 0.45 -6.45 -9.03
C SER A 73 -0.29 -7.35 -10.03
N PRO A 74 -1.61 -7.59 -9.87
CA PRO A 74 -2.40 -8.33 -10.87
C PRO A 74 -2.41 -7.68 -12.25
N VAL A 75 -2.33 -6.37 -12.30
CA VAL A 75 -2.25 -5.56 -13.53
C VAL A 75 -1.36 -4.35 -13.31
N GLU A 76 -0.80 -3.81 -14.38
CA GLU A 76 -0.05 -2.55 -14.34
C GLU A 76 -0.98 -1.33 -14.29
N PRO A 77 -0.55 -0.19 -13.67
CA PRO A 77 -1.34 1.03 -13.62
C PRO A 77 -1.53 1.64 -15.00
N LYS A 78 -2.80 1.92 -15.37
CA LYS A 78 -3.20 2.41 -16.69
C LYS A 78 -3.90 3.76 -16.66
N THR A 79 -4.06 4.37 -15.48
CA THR A 79 -4.65 5.69 -15.32
C THR A 79 -3.70 6.62 -14.57
N PRO A 80 -3.80 7.94 -14.75
CA PRO A 80 -2.97 8.89 -14.00
C PRO A 80 -3.05 8.69 -12.49
N GLU A 81 -4.25 8.43 -11.96
CA GLU A 81 -4.50 8.22 -10.53
C GLU A 81 -3.85 6.93 -10.04
N ALA A 82 -3.91 5.85 -10.82
CA ALA A 82 -3.27 4.58 -10.49
C ALA A 82 -1.74 4.71 -10.51
N ILE A 83 -1.17 5.45 -11.47
CA ILE A 83 0.25 5.75 -11.53
C ILE A 83 0.66 6.59 -10.31
N ALA A 84 -0.10 7.63 -9.98
CA ALA A 84 0.18 8.47 -8.82
C ALA A 84 0.15 7.65 -7.52
N LEU A 85 -0.87 6.81 -7.34
CA LEU A 85 -0.99 5.94 -6.16
C LEU A 85 0.21 5.00 -6.05
N HIS A 86 0.60 4.33 -7.14
CA HIS A 86 1.77 3.45 -7.17
C HIS A 86 3.04 4.16 -6.69
N PHE A 87 3.33 5.37 -7.20
CA PHE A 87 4.54 6.09 -6.81
C PHE A 87 4.49 6.59 -5.37
N VAL A 88 3.33 7.03 -4.88
CA VAL A 88 3.18 7.47 -3.48
C VAL A 88 3.34 6.29 -2.52
N ASP A 89 2.71 5.16 -2.81
CA ASP A 89 2.82 3.94 -2.01
C ASP A 89 4.27 3.40 -1.98
N ASN A 90 4.92 3.36 -3.14
CA ASN A 90 6.33 2.95 -3.25
C ASN A 90 7.27 3.92 -2.50
N LEU A 91 7.00 5.23 -2.57
CA LEU A 91 7.77 6.23 -1.83
C LEU A 91 7.64 6.01 -0.32
N ASP A 92 6.41 5.88 0.17
CA ASP A 92 6.12 5.65 1.59
C ASP A 92 6.82 4.38 2.11
N ALA A 93 6.66 3.26 1.41
CA ALA A 93 7.32 2.00 1.75
C ALA A 93 8.85 2.11 1.78
N ARG A 94 9.46 2.81 0.82
CA ARG A 94 10.90 3.02 0.78
C ARG A 94 11.41 3.89 1.91
N LEU A 95 10.70 4.98 2.22
CA LEU A 95 11.04 5.85 3.34
C LEU A 95 10.93 5.10 4.67
N GLU A 96 9.87 4.32 4.87
CA GLU A 96 9.70 3.48 6.06
C GLU A 96 10.85 2.47 6.22
N MET A 97 11.27 1.81 5.14
CA MET A 97 12.42 0.90 5.16
C MET A 97 13.71 1.61 5.59
N ILE A 98 13.94 2.85 5.14
CA ILE A 98 15.10 3.66 5.53
C ILE A 98 14.99 4.06 7.00
N PHE A 99 13.84 4.59 7.43
CA PHE A 99 13.64 5.02 8.82
C PHE A 99 13.74 3.86 9.80
N SER A 100 13.11 2.74 9.50
CA SER A 100 13.22 1.51 10.31
C SER A 100 14.67 1.02 10.42
N SER A 101 15.54 1.27 9.43
CA SER A 101 16.93 0.88 9.50
C SER A 101 17.72 1.68 10.53
N TYR A 102 17.31 2.92 10.82
CA TYR A 102 17.97 3.77 11.82
C TYR A 102 17.69 3.32 13.27
N GLU A 103 16.61 2.58 13.47
CA GLU A 103 16.19 2.06 14.78
C GLU A 103 16.83 0.70 15.10
N ARG A 104 17.45 0.05 14.12
CA ARG A 104 18.06 -1.28 14.27
C ARG A 104 19.57 -1.17 14.50
N PRO A 105 20.08 -1.49 15.70
CA PRO A 105 21.51 -1.61 15.94
C PRO A 105 22.06 -2.95 15.41
N PRO A 106 23.36 -3.05 15.07
CA PRO A 106 24.36 -1.98 15.11
C PRO A 106 24.57 -1.26 13.77
N GLU A 107 25.11 -0.05 13.82
CA GLU A 107 25.75 0.55 12.65
C GLU A 107 26.95 -0.33 12.23
N ILE A 108 27.11 -0.57 10.93
CA ILE A 108 28.26 -1.30 10.38
C ILE A 108 29.54 -0.46 10.36
N ALA A 109 29.36 0.87 10.31
CA ALA A 109 30.40 1.88 10.49
C ALA A 109 29.73 3.18 10.96
N PRO A 110 30.46 4.18 11.51
CA PRO A 110 29.86 5.41 11.97
C PRO A 110 28.95 6.08 10.92
N GLY A 111 27.67 6.16 11.21
CA GLY A 111 26.64 6.73 10.33
C GLY A 111 26.21 5.86 9.14
N ILE A 112 26.66 4.61 9.06
CA ILE A 112 26.29 3.66 8.00
C ILE A 112 25.57 2.46 8.62
N PHE A 113 24.38 2.17 8.14
CA PHE A 113 23.52 1.10 8.64
C PHE A 113 23.59 -0.15 7.76
N GLU A 114 23.12 -1.27 8.29
CA GLU A 114 23.06 -2.52 7.54
C GLU A 114 22.25 -2.36 6.24
N ARG A 115 22.63 -3.17 5.25
CA ARG A 115 22.00 -3.14 3.93
C ARG A 115 20.51 -3.52 4.02
N VAL A 116 19.66 -2.62 3.56
CA VAL A 116 18.24 -2.90 3.33
C VAL A 116 18.10 -3.67 2.02
N ARG A 117 17.85 -4.98 2.12
CA ARG A 117 17.85 -5.88 0.95
C ARG A 117 16.87 -5.44 -0.13
N ALA A 118 15.66 -5.04 0.24
CA ALA A 118 14.61 -4.60 -0.69
C ALA A 118 14.99 -3.34 -1.49
N LEU A 119 15.80 -2.45 -0.90
CA LEU A 119 16.28 -1.23 -1.56
C LEU A 119 17.65 -1.41 -2.21
N ASN A 120 18.34 -2.49 -1.88
CA ASN A 120 19.69 -2.82 -2.34
C ASN A 120 20.75 -1.75 -1.95
N VAL A 121 20.54 -1.03 -0.86
CA VAL A 121 21.44 0.01 -0.36
C VAL A 121 21.73 -0.15 1.13
N SER A 122 22.88 0.38 1.59
CA SER A 122 23.16 0.59 3.00
C SER A 122 22.81 2.03 3.34
N PRO A 123 21.79 2.27 4.17
CA PRO A 123 21.37 3.62 4.51
C PRO A 123 22.48 4.38 5.24
N VAL A 124 22.54 5.68 5.02
CA VAL A 124 23.44 6.60 5.71
C VAL A 124 22.60 7.49 6.62
N ARG A 125 23.15 7.84 7.77
CA ARG A 125 22.48 8.71 8.75
C ARG A 125 21.97 9.98 8.08
N LYS A 126 20.69 10.30 8.35
CA LYS A 126 20.11 11.56 7.88
C LYS A 126 20.84 12.75 8.46
N LEU A 127 20.82 13.87 7.75
CA LEU A 127 21.30 15.14 8.26
C LEU A 127 20.46 15.59 9.48
N PRO A 128 21.07 16.30 10.43
CA PRO A 128 20.36 16.81 11.61
C PRO A 128 19.30 17.86 11.25
#